data_c6f9710f280e7bb2d9e7824da155c1ed
#
_entry.id   c6f9710f280e7bb2d9e7824da155c1ed
#
_cell.length_a   1.000
_cell.length_b   1.000
_cell.length_c   1.000
_cell.angle_alpha   90.00
_cell.angle_beta   90.00
_cell.angle_gamma   90.00
#
_symmetry.space_group_name_H-M   'P 1'
#
loop_
_entity.id
_entity.type
_entity.pdbx_description
1 polymer ?
#
loop_
_entity_poly.entity_id
_entity_poly.type
_entity_poly.pdbx_seq_one_letter_code
_entity_poly.pdbx_strand_id
1 'polypeptide(L)'
;MTTTRLTMAQALVKFLDNQYIEVDGVQSKFVAGVFTIFGHGNVLGLGQALEQDSGDLVVHQGRNEQGMAHAAIGFAKQHLRRKIYACTASVGPGAANMLTAAATATANRIPLLLLPGDVYASRQPDPVLQQIEQFHDLSISTNDAFRSVSKYWDRINRPEQLMTAAIHALSLIHI
;
A
#
# COMPACT_ATOMS: atom_id res chain seq x y z
N MET A 1 16.18 -13.21 -22.26
CA MET A 1 15.71 -12.44 -21.09
C MET A 1 16.08 -13.22 -19.84
N THR A 2 16.80 -12.62 -18.92
CA THR A 2 17.10 -13.23 -17.61
C THR A 2 15.88 -13.12 -16.72
N THR A 3 15.39 -14.24 -16.18
CA THR A 3 14.29 -14.25 -15.21
C THR A 3 14.87 -14.25 -13.79
N THR A 4 14.26 -13.49 -12.89
CA THR A 4 14.63 -13.47 -11.47
C THR A 4 13.46 -14.02 -10.65
N ARG A 5 13.75 -14.95 -9.74
CA ARG A 5 12.73 -15.47 -8.81
C ARG A 5 12.63 -14.54 -7.60
N LEU A 6 11.44 -14.04 -7.36
CA LEU A 6 11.15 -13.11 -6.25
C LEU A 6 9.91 -13.61 -5.47
N THR A 7 9.82 -13.23 -4.20
CA THR A 7 8.54 -13.25 -3.49
C THR A 7 7.65 -12.13 -4.02
N MET A 8 6.33 -12.22 -3.78
CA MET A 8 5.40 -11.16 -4.17
C MET A 8 5.79 -9.80 -3.55
N ALA A 9 6.21 -9.80 -2.29
CA ALA A 9 6.62 -8.57 -1.60
C ALA A 9 7.90 -7.96 -2.20
N GLN A 10 8.91 -8.79 -2.53
CA GLN A 10 10.11 -8.32 -3.22
C GLN A 10 9.78 -7.76 -4.61
N ALA A 11 8.86 -8.40 -5.34
CA ALA A 11 8.40 -7.89 -6.62
C ALA A 11 7.69 -6.55 -6.49
N LEU A 12 6.84 -6.37 -5.47
CA LEU A 12 6.16 -5.11 -5.18
C LEU A 12 7.17 -3.99 -4.85
N VAL A 13 8.14 -4.25 -3.98
CA VAL A 13 9.18 -3.27 -3.63
C VAL A 13 9.96 -2.83 -4.87
N LYS A 14 10.42 -3.79 -5.68
CA LYS A 14 11.10 -3.47 -6.94
C LYS A 14 10.22 -2.72 -7.93
N PHE A 15 8.95 -3.06 -8.02
CA PHE A 15 7.99 -2.33 -8.84
C PHE A 15 7.87 -0.87 -8.39
N LEU A 16 7.67 -0.61 -7.10
CA LEU A 16 7.53 0.74 -6.56
C LEU A 16 8.81 1.56 -6.76
N ASP A 17 9.97 0.95 -6.56
CA ASP A 17 11.26 1.60 -6.75
C ASP A 17 11.51 2.04 -8.20
N ASN A 18 10.91 1.36 -9.16
CA ASN A 18 11.08 1.62 -10.59
C ASN A 18 9.92 2.40 -11.23
N GLN A 19 9.16 3.17 -10.44
CA GLN A 19 8.10 4.00 -10.99
C GLN A 19 8.59 5.42 -11.23
N TYR A 20 8.43 5.88 -12.46
CA TYR A 20 8.84 7.21 -12.91
C TYR A 20 7.66 7.93 -13.56
N ILE A 21 7.67 9.24 -13.44
CA ILE A 21 6.77 10.13 -14.20
C ILE A 21 7.61 11.11 -15.01
N GLU A 22 7.06 11.57 -16.10
CA GLU A 22 7.64 12.63 -16.91
C GLU A 22 6.69 13.83 -16.94
N VAL A 23 7.19 14.99 -16.60
CA VAL A 23 6.46 16.26 -16.64
C VAL A 23 7.33 17.29 -17.29
N ASP A 24 6.83 17.94 -18.34
CA ASP A 24 7.54 18.98 -19.10
C ASP A 24 8.92 18.49 -19.63
N GLY A 25 9.02 17.23 -20.04
CA GLY A 25 10.25 16.62 -20.54
C GLY A 25 11.26 16.22 -19.43
N VAL A 26 10.90 16.39 -18.16
CA VAL A 26 11.74 16.00 -17.02
C VAL A 26 11.21 14.73 -16.39
N GLN A 27 11.99 13.66 -16.48
CA GLN A 27 11.69 12.39 -15.81
C GLN A 27 12.12 12.44 -14.36
N SER A 28 11.28 11.96 -13.45
CA SER A 28 11.57 11.87 -12.03
C SER A 28 10.94 10.62 -11.40
N LYS A 29 11.58 10.12 -10.33
CA LYS A 29 11.06 9.00 -9.55
C LYS A 29 9.74 9.41 -8.89
N PHE A 30 8.70 8.60 -9.07
CA PHE A 30 7.36 8.90 -8.55
C PHE A 30 7.17 8.45 -7.10
N VAL A 31 7.59 7.23 -6.77
CA VAL A 31 7.52 6.72 -5.39
C VAL A 31 8.84 7.02 -4.69
N ALA A 32 8.81 7.92 -3.73
CA ALA A 32 10.00 8.35 -2.98
C ALA A 32 10.35 7.40 -1.83
N GLY A 33 9.36 6.65 -1.33
CA GLY A 33 9.58 5.73 -0.22
C GLY A 33 8.30 5.15 0.34
N VAL A 34 8.43 4.50 1.50
CA VAL A 34 7.35 3.80 2.18
C VAL A 34 7.31 4.21 3.66
N PHE A 35 6.16 4.67 4.12
CA PHE A 35 5.86 4.75 5.55
C PHE A 35 5.37 3.40 6.03
N THR A 36 5.92 2.92 7.14
CA THR A 36 5.68 1.57 7.63
C THR A 36 5.27 1.54 9.08
N ILE A 37 4.26 0.73 9.41
CA ILE A 37 4.02 0.22 10.77
C ILE A 37 3.83 -1.28 10.61
N PHE A 38 4.79 -2.04 11.13
CA PHE A 38 4.82 -3.48 10.97
C PHE A 38 3.98 -4.20 12.03
N GLY A 39 3.37 -5.28 11.61
CA GLY A 39 2.59 -6.18 12.46
C GLY A 39 2.08 -7.36 11.63
N HIS A 40 1.01 -8.01 12.09
CA HIS A 40 0.41 -9.13 11.37
C HIS A 40 -0.03 -8.70 9.96
N GLY A 41 0.26 -9.53 8.99
CA GLY A 41 -0.11 -9.32 7.58
C GLY A 41 0.91 -8.58 6.73
N ASN A 42 1.91 -7.88 7.31
CA ASN A 42 2.90 -7.17 6.51
C ASN A 42 4.37 -7.35 6.94
N VAL A 43 4.65 -7.77 8.19
CA VAL A 43 6.03 -7.83 8.69
C VAL A 43 6.88 -8.88 7.99
N LEU A 44 6.38 -10.12 7.83
CA LEU A 44 7.14 -11.22 7.21
C LEU A 44 7.17 -11.17 5.67
N GLY A 45 6.35 -10.33 5.07
CA GLY A 45 6.34 -10.13 3.64
C GLY A 45 7.02 -8.82 3.27
N LEU A 46 6.26 -7.74 3.34
CA LEU A 46 6.72 -6.42 2.90
C LEU A 46 7.84 -5.86 3.78
N GLY A 47 7.75 -6.06 5.11
CA GLY A 47 8.79 -5.63 6.04
C GLY A 47 10.14 -6.29 5.73
N GLN A 48 10.16 -7.61 5.56
CA GLN A 48 11.37 -8.34 5.21
C GLN A 48 11.91 -7.92 3.82
N ALA A 49 11.03 -7.71 2.84
CA ALA A 49 11.48 -7.30 1.51
C ALA A 49 12.13 -5.91 1.52
N LEU A 50 11.57 -4.96 2.26
CA LEU A 50 12.14 -3.62 2.42
C LEU A 50 13.47 -3.63 3.18
N GLU A 51 13.63 -4.52 4.16
CA GLU A 51 14.89 -4.69 4.90
C GLU A 51 15.98 -5.30 4.02
N GLN A 52 15.62 -6.27 3.17
CA GLN A 52 16.59 -6.95 2.30
C GLN A 52 17.09 -6.08 1.15
N ASP A 53 16.21 -5.37 0.49
CA ASP A 53 16.54 -4.53 -0.68
C ASP A 53 15.40 -3.55 -0.95
N SER A 54 15.50 -2.34 -0.41
CA SER A 54 14.54 -1.27 -0.68
C SER A 54 14.85 -0.48 -1.96
N GLY A 55 15.98 -0.74 -2.62
CA GLY A 55 16.47 0.11 -3.70
C GLY A 55 16.71 1.54 -3.21
N ASP A 56 16.22 2.53 -3.95
CA ASP A 56 16.28 3.95 -3.56
C ASP A 56 15.08 4.40 -2.70
N LEU A 57 14.16 3.51 -2.37
CA LEU A 57 13.01 3.86 -1.54
C LEU A 57 13.44 4.17 -0.11
N VAL A 58 13.07 5.35 0.37
CA VAL A 58 13.30 5.72 1.77
C VAL A 58 12.25 5.06 2.66
N VAL A 59 12.68 4.27 3.64
CA VAL A 59 11.79 3.57 4.57
C VAL A 59 11.70 4.34 5.88
N HIS A 60 10.49 4.79 6.22
CA HIS A 60 10.21 5.49 7.47
C HIS A 60 9.27 4.68 8.35
N GLN A 61 9.70 4.35 9.55
CA GLN A 61 8.83 3.76 10.55
C GLN A 61 7.93 4.83 11.17
N GLY A 62 6.61 4.66 11.01
CA GLY A 62 5.60 5.50 11.64
C GLY A 62 5.35 5.09 13.10
N ARG A 63 4.64 5.97 13.84
CA ARG A 63 4.18 5.70 15.21
C ARG A 63 2.66 5.60 15.31
N ASN A 64 1.96 6.01 14.27
CA ASN A 64 0.51 5.98 14.18
C ASN A 64 0.13 5.94 12.69
N GLU A 65 -0.74 5.01 12.31
CA GLU A 65 -1.09 4.75 10.90
C GLU A 65 -1.82 5.92 10.26
N GLN A 66 -2.75 6.55 10.99
CA GLN A 66 -3.45 7.74 10.51
C GLN A 66 -2.48 8.90 10.31
N GLY A 67 -1.58 9.11 11.27
CA GLY A 67 -0.58 10.17 11.21
C GLY A 67 0.37 10.02 10.03
N MET A 68 0.90 8.81 9.80
CA MET A 68 1.80 8.57 8.66
C MET A 68 1.09 8.70 7.31
N ALA A 69 -0.16 8.24 7.19
CA ALA A 69 -0.92 8.39 5.96
C ALA A 69 -1.25 9.87 5.66
N HIS A 70 -1.54 10.69 6.68
CA HIS A 70 -1.68 12.13 6.51
C HIS A 70 -0.35 12.82 6.19
N ALA A 71 0.78 12.34 6.73
CA ALA A 71 2.11 12.83 6.34
C ALA A 71 2.40 12.55 4.86
N ALA A 72 2.02 11.37 4.36
CA ALA A 72 2.11 11.05 2.93
C ALA A 72 1.26 11.98 2.06
N ILE A 73 0.04 12.33 2.49
CA ILE A 73 -0.80 13.33 1.83
C ILE A 73 -0.10 14.70 1.80
N GLY A 74 0.46 15.14 2.93
CA GLY A 74 1.23 16.39 3.02
C GLY A 74 2.44 16.41 2.08
N PHE A 75 3.18 15.30 2.03
CA PHE A 75 4.31 15.12 1.13
C PHE A 75 3.89 15.23 -0.34
N ALA A 76 2.83 14.53 -0.74
CA ALA A 76 2.34 14.58 -2.12
C ALA A 76 1.87 15.99 -2.52
N LYS A 77 1.21 16.72 -1.61
CA LYS A 77 0.83 18.13 -1.82
C LYS A 77 2.05 19.02 -2.02
N GLN A 78 3.05 18.91 -1.14
CA GLN A 78 4.29 19.70 -1.20
C GLN A 78 5.05 19.48 -2.51
N HIS A 79 4.99 18.25 -3.05
CA HIS A 79 5.61 17.90 -4.33
C HIS A 79 4.68 18.07 -5.54
N LEU A 80 3.60 18.84 -5.41
CA LEU A 80 2.66 19.12 -6.50
C LEU A 80 2.09 17.84 -7.14
N ARG A 81 1.88 16.79 -6.34
CA ARG A 81 1.44 15.45 -6.76
C ARG A 81 2.41 14.69 -7.67
N ARG A 82 3.65 15.16 -7.82
CA ARG A 82 4.68 14.54 -8.67
C ARG A 82 5.51 13.49 -7.94
N LYS A 83 5.35 13.36 -6.62
CA LYS A 83 5.98 12.33 -5.78
C LYS A 83 5.03 11.89 -4.69
N ILE A 84 5.10 10.62 -4.32
CA ILE A 84 4.32 10.03 -3.23
C ILE A 84 5.19 9.22 -2.28
N TYR A 85 4.66 8.97 -1.09
CA TYR A 85 5.02 7.85 -0.24
C TYR A 85 3.88 6.82 -0.26
N ALA A 86 4.23 5.54 -0.37
CA ALA A 86 3.30 4.47 -0.05
C ALA A 86 3.19 4.31 1.48
N CYS A 87 2.08 3.78 1.97
CA CYS A 87 1.91 3.49 3.39
C CYS A 87 1.51 2.03 3.58
N THR A 88 2.16 1.33 4.48
CA THR A 88 1.77 -0.03 4.87
C THR A 88 1.50 -0.11 6.37
N ALA A 89 0.49 -0.88 6.74
CA ALA A 89 0.09 -1.12 8.11
C ALA A 89 -0.29 -2.58 8.31
N SER A 90 -0.37 -3.00 9.57
CA SER A 90 -0.87 -4.33 9.93
C SER A 90 -2.33 -4.51 9.52
N VAL A 91 -2.77 -5.76 9.52
CA VAL A 91 -4.18 -6.13 9.30
C VAL A 91 -5.08 -5.59 10.42
N GLY A 92 -6.36 -5.45 10.14
CA GLY A 92 -7.37 -5.10 11.14
C GLY A 92 -7.27 -3.66 11.63
N PRO A 93 -7.02 -3.43 12.94
CA PRO A 93 -7.02 -2.07 13.51
C PRO A 93 -6.00 -1.14 12.87
N GLY A 94 -4.81 -1.64 12.51
CA GLY A 94 -3.79 -0.85 11.83
C GLY A 94 -4.26 -0.37 10.45
N ALA A 95 -4.83 -1.28 9.66
CA ALA A 95 -5.45 -0.93 8.38
C ALA A 95 -6.60 0.07 8.57
N ALA A 96 -7.55 -0.23 9.47
CA ALA A 96 -8.71 0.63 9.73
C ALA A 96 -8.34 2.07 10.13
N ASN A 97 -7.22 2.24 10.84
CA ASN A 97 -6.74 3.55 11.27
C ASN A 97 -6.32 4.46 10.10
N MET A 98 -6.14 3.95 8.89
CA MET A 98 -5.84 4.76 7.70
C MET A 98 -7.09 5.21 6.91
N LEU A 99 -8.30 4.80 7.29
CA LEU A 99 -9.54 5.10 6.54
C LEU A 99 -9.79 6.60 6.40
N THR A 100 -9.60 7.38 7.46
CA THR A 100 -9.79 8.85 7.43
C THR A 100 -8.82 9.50 6.44
N ALA A 101 -7.59 9.02 6.38
CA ALA A 101 -6.61 9.52 5.42
C ALA A 101 -7.00 9.16 3.97
N ALA A 102 -7.49 7.94 3.72
CA ALA A 102 -7.99 7.54 2.41
C ALA A 102 -9.15 8.45 1.95
N ALA A 103 -10.12 8.70 2.83
CA ALA A 103 -11.24 9.61 2.57
C ALA A 103 -10.74 11.03 2.27
N THR A 104 -9.80 11.53 3.06
CA THR A 104 -9.19 12.86 2.87
C THR A 104 -8.49 12.97 1.52
N ALA A 105 -7.68 11.97 1.16
CA ALA A 105 -6.97 11.92 -0.11
C ALA A 105 -7.95 11.90 -1.30
N THR A 106 -8.97 11.06 -1.24
CA THR A 106 -9.99 10.92 -2.28
C THR A 106 -10.78 12.22 -2.46
N ALA A 107 -11.27 12.83 -1.38
CA ALA A 107 -12.02 14.08 -1.43
C ALA A 107 -11.20 15.24 -2.02
N ASN A 108 -9.91 15.27 -1.77
CA ASN A 108 -9.00 16.33 -2.23
C ASN A 108 -8.22 15.95 -3.51
N ARG A 109 -8.48 14.79 -4.09
CA ARG A 109 -7.78 14.28 -5.29
C ARG A 109 -6.25 14.30 -5.12
N ILE A 110 -5.77 13.83 -3.96
CA ILE A 110 -4.34 13.75 -3.65
C ILE A 110 -3.90 12.29 -3.81
N PRO A 111 -2.82 12.02 -4.56
CA PRO A 111 -2.32 10.66 -4.72
C PRO A 111 -1.84 10.10 -3.38
N LEU A 112 -2.40 8.96 -2.99
CA LEU A 112 -2.05 8.21 -1.80
C LEU A 112 -2.15 6.71 -2.11
N LEU A 113 -1.06 5.98 -1.95
CA LEU A 113 -1.03 4.52 -2.10
C LEU A 113 -1.00 3.86 -0.72
N LEU A 114 -2.05 3.12 -0.40
CA LEU A 114 -2.16 2.34 0.83
C LEU A 114 -2.00 0.86 0.53
N LEU A 115 -1.17 0.18 1.29
CA LEU A 115 -0.83 -1.24 1.17
C LEU A 115 -1.03 -1.94 2.53
N PRO A 116 -2.26 -1.98 3.05
CA PRO A 116 -2.53 -2.63 4.31
C PRO A 116 -2.38 -4.15 4.21
N GLY A 117 -1.98 -4.80 5.31
CA GLY A 117 -2.13 -6.24 5.45
C GLY A 117 -3.60 -6.66 5.40
N ASP A 118 -3.86 -7.91 5.02
CA ASP A 118 -5.20 -8.49 5.03
C ASP A 118 -5.18 -9.87 5.69
N VAL A 119 -6.35 -10.48 5.85
CA VAL A 119 -6.49 -11.85 6.36
C VAL A 119 -5.80 -12.85 5.42
N TYR A 120 -5.50 -14.04 5.90
CA TYR A 120 -4.88 -15.08 5.07
C TYR A 120 -5.74 -15.43 3.86
N ALA A 121 -5.17 -15.34 2.66
CA ALA A 121 -5.86 -15.59 1.41
C ALA A 121 -6.34 -17.05 1.23
N SER A 122 -5.68 -17.99 1.89
CA SER A 122 -5.86 -19.45 1.67
C SER A 122 -6.63 -20.15 2.78
N ARG A 123 -7.12 -19.45 3.80
CA ARG A 123 -7.83 -20.08 4.92
C ARG A 123 -9.10 -19.35 5.29
N GLN A 124 -10.02 -20.07 5.92
CA GLN A 124 -11.16 -19.44 6.58
C GLN A 124 -10.68 -18.62 7.78
N PRO A 125 -11.30 -17.48 8.06
CA PRO A 125 -11.02 -16.71 9.26
C PRO A 125 -11.28 -17.53 10.51
N ASP A 126 -10.27 -17.61 11.37
CA ASP A 126 -10.37 -18.06 12.76
C ASP A 126 -9.98 -16.89 13.65
N PRO A 127 -10.36 -16.85 14.94
CA PRO A 127 -9.87 -15.82 15.84
C PRO A 127 -8.35 -15.75 15.82
N VAL A 128 -7.81 -14.71 15.20
CA VAL A 128 -6.38 -14.45 15.08
C VAL A 128 -6.12 -13.01 15.50
N LEU A 129 -4.98 -12.78 16.14
CA LEU A 129 -4.61 -11.48 16.63
C LEU A 129 -4.70 -10.42 15.50
N GLN A 130 -5.39 -9.31 15.80
CA GLN A 130 -5.62 -8.18 14.91
C GLN A 130 -6.52 -8.44 13.68
N GLN A 131 -6.97 -9.66 13.47
CA GLN A 131 -7.95 -9.93 12.42
C GLN A 131 -9.37 -9.76 12.97
N ILE A 132 -10.12 -8.86 12.35
CA ILE A 132 -11.53 -8.61 12.69
C ILE A 132 -12.35 -9.48 11.74
N GLU A 133 -12.68 -10.69 12.19
CA GLU A 133 -13.41 -11.65 11.38
C GLU A 133 -14.91 -11.39 11.41
N GLN A 134 -15.54 -11.63 10.28
CA GLN A 134 -16.99 -11.63 10.12
C GLN A 134 -17.50 -13.06 10.00
N PHE A 135 -18.00 -13.63 11.11
CA PHE A 135 -18.43 -15.04 11.13
C PHE A 135 -19.63 -15.34 10.23
N HIS A 136 -20.42 -14.32 9.90
CA HIS A 136 -21.59 -14.46 9.03
C HIS A 136 -21.27 -14.28 7.54
N ASP A 137 -20.11 -13.71 7.22
CA ASP A 137 -19.67 -13.51 5.83
C ASP A 137 -18.13 -13.59 5.75
N LEU A 138 -17.64 -14.73 5.32
CA LEU A 138 -16.20 -15.01 5.21
C LEU A 138 -15.52 -14.31 4.03
N SER A 139 -16.28 -13.65 3.17
CA SER A 139 -15.75 -12.88 2.03
C SER A 139 -15.36 -11.44 2.40
N ILE A 140 -15.74 -10.97 3.58
CA ILE A 140 -15.51 -9.61 4.06
C ILE A 140 -14.30 -9.58 5.02
N SER A 141 -13.42 -8.60 4.81
CA SER A 141 -12.40 -8.23 5.81
C SER A 141 -12.48 -6.73 6.14
N THR A 142 -11.72 -6.29 7.14
CA THR A 142 -11.62 -4.86 7.49
C THR A 142 -11.29 -3.98 6.29
N ASN A 143 -10.49 -4.49 5.35
CA ASN A 143 -10.07 -3.74 4.18
C ASN A 143 -11.20 -3.43 3.19
N ASP A 144 -12.34 -4.12 3.26
CA ASP A 144 -13.51 -3.79 2.43
C ASP A 144 -14.08 -2.40 2.74
N ALA A 145 -13.82 -1.85 3.92
CA ALA A 145 -14.20 -0.48 4.27
C ALA A 145 -13.54 0.58 3.37
N PHE A 146 -12.36 0.29 2.81
CA PHE A 146 -11.70 1.20 1.87
C PHE A 146 -12.43 1.37 0.54
N ARG A 147 -13.29 0.44 0.15
CA ARG A 147 -14.03 0.52 -1.12
C ARG A 147 -14.83 1.81 -1.27
N SER A 148 -15.40 2.30 -0.17
CA SER A 148 -16.24 3.50 -0.17
C SER A 148 -15.44 4.81 -0.14
N VAL A 149 -14.15 4.75 0.21
CA VAL A 149 -13.30 5.93 0.42
C VAL A 149 -12.07 5.97 -0.48
N SER A 150 -11.95 5.04 -1.41
CA SER A 150 -10.83 4.96 -2.35
C SER A 150 -11.29 5.11 -3.78
N LYS A 151 -10.47 5.70 -4.62
CA LYS A 151 -10.70 5.77 -6.07
C LYS A 151 -10.46 4.43 -6.76
N TYR A 152 -9.50 3.67 -6.27
CA TYR A 152 -9.20 2.31 -6.68
C TYR A 152 -9.00 1.43 -5.44
N TRP A 153 -9.54 0.24 -5.48
CA TRP A 153 -9.38 -0.78 -4.44
C TRP A 153 -9.29 -2.15 -5.10
N ASP A 154 -8.37 -2.96 -4.64
CA ASP A 154 -8.23 -4.35 -5.07
C ASP A 154 -7.71 -5.21 -3.92
N ARG A 155 -7.99 -6.52 -3.99
CA ARG A 155 -7.47 -7.53 -3.07
C ARG A 155 -6.62 -8.52 -3.85
N ILE A 156 -5.34 -8.58 -3.53
CA ILE A 156 -4.38 -9.44 -4.19
C ILE A 156 -4.25 -10.74 -3.40
N ASN A 157 -4.85 -11.81 -3.90
CA ASN A 157 -4.83 -13.13 -3.29
C ASN A 157 -3.76 -14.05 -3.88
N ARG A 158 -3.23 -13.71 -5.05
CA ARG A 158 -2.24 -14.49 -5.78
C ARG A 158 -1.15 -13.59 -6.37
N PRO A 159 0.11 -14.04 -6.42
CA PRO A 159 1.21 -13.24 -6.96
C PRO A 159 0.98 -12.75 -8.39
N GLU A 160 0.28 -13.52 -9.22
CA GLU A 160 0.02 -13.17 -10.63
C GLU A 160 -0.85 -11.93 -10.80
N GLN A 161 -1.63 -11.57 -9.78
CA GLN A 161 -2.47 -10.37 -9.80
C GLN A 161 -1.69 -9.09 -9.54
N LEU A 162 -0.49 -9.19 -8.94
CA LEU A 162 0.25 -8.04 -8.42
C LEU A 162 0.49 -6.96 -9.45
N MET A 163 1.05 -7.32 -10.60
CA MET A 163 1.48 -6.33 -11.60
C MET A 163 0.28 -5.57 -12.17
N THR A 164 -0.79 -6.28 -12.52
CA THR A 164 -2.01 -5.65 -13.04
C THR A 164 -2.64 -4.71 -12.02
N ALA A 165 -2.80 -5.17 -10.77
CA ALA A 165 -3.37 -4.35 -9.70
C ALA A 165 -2.50 -3.11 -9.40
N ALA A 166 -1.18 -3.28 -9.32
CA ALA A 166 -0.26 -2.19 -9.04
C ALA A 166 -0.23 -1.14 -10.17
N ILE A 167 -0.25 -1.58 -11.43
CA ILE A 167 -0.34 -0.66 -12.59
C ILE A 167 -1.66 0.12 -12.56
N HIS A 168 -2.79 -0.54 -12.32
CA HIS A 168 -4.09 0.13 -12.22
C HIS A 168 -4.13 1.12 -11.06
N ALA A 169 -3.64 0.72 -9.87
CA ALA A 169 -3.57 1.61 -8.73
C ALA A 169 -2.79 2.87 -9.06
N LEU A 170 -1.58 2.76 -9.61
CA LEU A 170 -0.74 3.91 -9.90
C LEU A 170 -1.25 4.74 -11.09
N SER A 171 -1.87 4.13 -12.10
CA SER A 171 -2.45 4.88 -13.23
C SER A 171 -3.63 5.75 -12.80
N LEU A 172 -4.44 5.30 -11.83
CA LEU A 172 -5.64 6.01 -11.38
C LEU A 172 -5.36 7.13 -10.38
N ILE A 173 -4.22 7.12 -9.68
CA ILE A 173 -3.85 8.23 -8.80
C ILE A 173 -3.37 9.48 -9.55
N HIS A 174 -3.09 9.40 -10.85
CA HIS A 174 -2.68 10.52 -11.69
C HIS A 174 -3.84 11.26 -12.37
N ILE A 175 -5.07 10.78 -12.26
CA ILE A 175 -6.24 11.34 -12.96
C ILE A 175 -6.98 12.33 -12.07
#